data_a6c315da5a29298b72f98f844ba60234
#
_entry.id   a6c315da5a29298b72f98f844ba60234
#
_cell.length_a   1.000
_cell.length_b   1.000
_cell.length_c   1.000
_cell.angle_alpha   90.00
_cell.angle_beta   90.00
_cell.angle_gamma   90.00
#
_symmetry.space_group_name_H-M   'P 1'
#
loop_
_entity.id
_entity.type
_entity.pdbx_description
1 polymer ?
#
loop_
_entity_poly.entity_id
_entity_poly.type
_entity_poly.pdbx_seq_one_letter_code
_entity_poly.pdbx_strand_id
1 'polypeptide(L)'
;FSETFDIATGYFEIGALRRMDGQWQKLDKIRILMGDETSKSTKSTILNAINSKLDESFDKEKDENHFMRGVPAIMEAIRSGKIEIRVYTKHKFHAKLYITHPRKELGLDASFALVGSSNFTIPGISKNIETNVRIDPQAQVSQLRNWFEEFWEQGEDVSQEVFQTIERHAREYEPFLVYGR
;
A
#
# COMPACT_ATOMS: atom_id res chain seq x y z
N PHE A 1 -5.63 -7.10 -18.01
CA PHE A 1 -6.01 -6.12 -17.00
C PHE A 1 -6.32 -6.85 -15.71
N SER A 2 -5.81 -6.35 -14.58
CA SER A 2 -5.95 -6.99 -13.27
C SER A 2 -7.24 -6.51 -12.59
N GLU A 3 -7.93 -7.41 -11.90
CA GLU A 3 -9.10 -7.09 -11.08
C GLU A 3 -8.65 -6.69 -9.68
N THR A 4 -7.77 -7.48 -9.09
CA THR A 4 -7.24 -7.26 -7.74
C THR A 4 -5.73 -7.19 -7.75
N PHE A 5 -5.17 -6.39 -6.84
CA PHE A 5 -3.74 -6.28 -6.62
C PHE A 5 -3.44 -6.45 -5.13
N ASP A 6 -2.71 -7.51 -4.81
CA ASP A 6 -2.28 -7.82 -3.46
C ASP A 6 -0.83 -7.39 -3.26
N ILE A 7 -0.58 -6.70 -2.17
CA ILE A 7 0.71 -6.15 -1.80
C ILE A 7 1.06 -6.61 -0.40
N ALA A 8 2.13 -7.40 -0.25
CA ALA A 8 2.74 -7.66 1.03
C ALA A 8 4.07 -6.90 1.10
N THR A 9 4.24 -6.03 2.08
CA THR A 9 5.40 -5.13 2.17
C THR A 9 5.83 -4.97 3.63
N GLY A 10 7.12 -4.86 3.86
CA GLY A 10 7.63 -4.54 5.20
C GLY A 10 7.27 -3.11 5.63
N TYR A 11 7.12 -2.22 4.67
CA TYR A 11 6.82 -0.81 4.88
C TYR A 11 6.05 -0.22 3.70
N PHE A 12 5.11 0.68 3.99
CA PHE A 12 4.22 1.32 3.01
C PHE A 12 4.28 2.85 3.11
N GLU A 13 4.32 3.51 1.96
CA GLU A 13 4.16 4.96 1.83
C GLU A 13 3.00 5.28 0.87
N ILE A 14 2.18 6.26 1.25
CA ILE A 14 1.06 6.72 0.42
C ILE A 14 1.52 7.28 -0.94
N GLY A 15 2.72 7.82 -0.97
CA GLY A 15 3.36 8.32 -2.18
C GLY A 15 3.56 7.26 -3.25
N ALA A 16 3.67 5.97 -2.88
CA ALA A 16 3.72 4.87 -3.84
C ALA A 16 2.41 4.76 -4.64
N LEU A 17 1.25 4.89 -3.99
CA LEU A 17 -0.05 4.94 -4.69
C LEU A 17 -0.14 6.17 -5.61
N ARG A 18 0.34 7.33 -5.17
CA ARG A 18 0.37 8.54 -6.00
C ARG A 18 1.25 8.37 -7.24
N ARG A 19 2.40 7.70 -7.13
CA ARG A 19 3.26 7.38 -8.29
C ARG A 19 2.59 6.46 -9.31
N MET A 20 1.63 5.67 -8.86
CA MET A 20 0.82 4.79 -9.70
C MET A 20 -0.51 5.44 -10.13
N ASP A 21 -0.66 6.76 -10.00
CA ASP A 21 -1.88 7.47 -10.38
C ASP A 21 -2.27 7.19 -11.84
N GLY A 22 -3.57 7.02 -12.08
CA GLY A 22 -4.10 6.59 -13.37
C GLY A 22 -3.96 5.09 -13.67
N GLN A 23 -3.22 4.33 -12.87
CA GLN A 23 -3.09 2.87 -13.02
C GLN A 23 -3.89 2.11 -11.96
N TRP A 24 -3.70 2.43 -10.68
CA TRP A 24 -4.40 1.74 -9.60
C TRP A 24 -5.92 1.97 -9.63
N GLN A 25 -6.39 3.08 -10.18
CA GLN A 25 -7.82 3.36 -10.35
C GLN A 25 -8.52 2.35 -11.28
N LYS A 26 -7.78 1.70 -12.17
CA LYS A 26 -8.30 0.68 -13.10
C LYS A 26 -8.54 -0.66 -12.42
N LEU A 27 -8.02 -0.85 -11.22
CA LEU A 27 -8.25 -2.03 -10.39
C LEU A 27 -9.60 -1.93 -9.70
N ASP A 28 -10.21 -3.06 -9.40
CA ASP A 28 -11.43 -3.13 -8.61
C ASP A 28 -11.11 -3.16 -7.11
N LYS A 29 -9.99 -3.80 -6.74
CA LYS A 29 -9.55 -3.95 -5.34
C LYS A 29 -8.03 -3.88 -5.20
N ILE A 30 -7.56 -3.27 -4.13
CA ILE A 30 -6.17 -3.31 -3.69
C ILE A 30 -6.14 -3.72 -2.22
N ARG A 31 -5.33 -4.72 -1.88
CA ARG A 31 -5.11 -5.16 -0.51
C ARG A 31 -3.65 -4.95 -0.16
N ILE A 32 -3.40 -4.23 0.93
CA ILE A 32 -2.04 -3.93 1.41
C ILE A 32 -1.85 -4.57 2.77
N LEU A 33 -1.02 -5.58 2.83
CA LEU A 33 -0.57 -6.20 4.07
C LEU A 33 0.81 -5.69 4.39
N MET A 34 0.94 -4.98 5.50
CA MET A 34 2.22 -4.42 5.90
C MET A 34 2.71 -4.97 7.23
N GLY A 35 4.01 -4.92 7.40
CA GLY A 35 4.67 -5.24 8.65
C GLY A 35 4.98 -4.01 9.48
N ASP A 36 5.52 -4.27 10.64
CA ASP A 36 6.20 -3.29 11.47
C ASP A 36 7.68 -3.70 11.60
N GLU A 37 8.57 -2.75 11.43
CA GLU A 37 10.01 -2.98 11.64
C GLU A 37 10.36 -3.14 13.12
N THR A 38 9.44 -2.82 14.03
CA THR A 38 9.66 -2.91 15.47
C THR A 38 9.29 -4.31 16.00
N SER A 39 10.26 -5.04 16.48
CA SER A 39 10.03 -6.31 17.15
C SER A 39 9.42 -6.11 18.53
N LYS A 40 8.23 -6.70 18.77
CA LYS A 40 7.53 -6.77 20.06
C LYS A 40 6.91 -5.44 20.52
N SER A 41 5.80 -5.05 19.95
CA SER A 41 5.04 -3.91 20.47
C SER A 41 3.53 -4.20 20.53
N THR A 42 2.87 -3.48 21.42
CA THR A 42 1.41 -3.50 21.51
C THR A 42 0.82 -2.86 20.25
N LYS A 43 -0.44 -3.20 19.91
CA LYS A 43 -1.17 -2.59 18.78
C LYS A 43 -1.03 -1.06 18.73
N SER A 44 -1.14 -0.39 19.89
CA SER A 44 -1.00 1.07 19.98
C SER A 44 0.40 1.57 19.57
N THR A 45 1.45 0.85 19.92
CA THR A 45 2.82 1.21 19.54
C THR A 45 3.04 1.06 18.03
N ILE A 46 2.48 0.00 17.43
CA ILE A 46 2.53 -0.25 15.99
C ILE A 46 1.77 0.84 15.24
N LEU A 47 0.55 1.17 15.67
CA LEU A 47 -0.24 2.24 15.08
C LEU A 47 0.46 3.60 15.19
N ASN A 48 1.09 3.90 16.32
CA ASN A 48 1.87 5.12 16.49
C ASN A 48 3.09 5.15 15.54
N ALA A 49 3.80 4.05 15.38
CA ALA A 49 4.93 3.95 14.46
C ALA A 49 4.48 4.13 13.00
N ILE A 50 3.36 3.51 12.60
CA ILE A 50 2.76 3.69 11.27
C ILE A 50 2.37 5.14 11.05
N ASN A 51 1.68 5.76 12.00
CA ASN A 51 1.26 7.15 11.91
C ASN A 51 2.47 8.08 11.80
N SER A 52 3.50 7.90 12.62
CA SER A 52 4.73 8.69 12.55
C SER A 52 5.41 8.59 11.18
N LYS A 53 5.50 7.39 10.61
CA LYS A 53 6.09 7.18 9.28
C LYS A 53 5.22 7.77 8.15
N LEU A 54 3.90 7.70 8.28
CA LEU A 54 2.98 8.35 7.35
C LEU A 54 3.12 9.87 7.45
N ASP A 55 3.19 10.44 8.66
CA ASP A 55 3.40 11.86 8.88
C ASP A 55 4.70 12.34 8.23
N GLU A 56 5.82 11.62 8.44
CA GLU A 56 7.11 11.92 7.78
C GLU A 56 7.02 11.85 6.25
N SER A 57 6.28 10.87 5.71
CA SER A 57 6.07 10.73 4.27
C SER A 57 5.26 11.90 3.72
N PHE A 58 4.20 12.31 4.41
CA PHE A 58 3.38 13.45 4.02
C PHE A 58 4.13 14.77 4.09
N ASP A 59 4.94 15.00 5.11
CA ASP A 59 5.71 16.22 5.24
C ASP A 59 6.74 16.36 4.10
N LYS A 60 7.42 15.27 3.74
CA LYS A 60 8.30 15.26 2.56
C LYS A 60 7.57 15.57 1.25
N GLU A 61 6.33 15.12 1.11
CA GLU A 61 5.56 15.35 -0.10
C GLU A 61 4.91 16.74 -0.17
N LYS A 62 4.64 17.37 0.97
CA LYS A 62 4.20 18.78 1.04
C LYS A 62 5.23 19.72 0.40
N ASP A 63 6.52 19.45 0.61
CA ASP A 63 7.61 20.25 0.04
C ASP A 63 7.68 20.16 -1.50
N GLU A 64 7.14 19.11 -2.11
CA GLU A 64 7.11 18.90 -3.57
C GLU A 64 5.92 19.58 -4.28
N ASN A 65 5.10 20.41 -3.62
CA ASN A 65 3.92 21.14 -4.15
C ASN A 65 2.85 20.31 -4.89
N HIS A 66 2.90 18.98 -4.83
CA HIS A 66 1.98 18.07 -5.49
C HIS A 66 1.12 17.23 -4.52
N PHE A 67 1.19 17.52 -3.23
CA PHE A 67 0.55 16.73 -2.17
C PHE A 67 -0.95 16.51 -2.42
N MET A 68 -1.71 17.55 -2.77
CA MET A 68 -3.17 17.43 -2.96
C MET A 68 -3.57 16.67 -4.24
N ARG A 69 -2.63 16.46 -5.17
CA ARG A 69 -2.94 15.74 -6.41
C ARG A 69 -3.01 14.24 -6.15
N GLY A 70 -4.20 13.67 -6.32
CA GLY A 70 -4.46 12.23 -6.12
C GLY A 70 -4.86 11.83 -4.70
N VAL A 71 -4.59 12.64 -3.67
CA VAL A 71 -4.97 12.33 -2.27
C VAL A 71 -6.48 12.12 -2.09
N PRO A 72 -7.37 12.99 -2.63
CA PRO A 72 -8.82 12.77 -2.51
C PRO A 72 -9.28 11.45 -3.12
N ALA A 73 -8.70 11.03 -4.24
CA ALA A 73 -9.02 9.76 -4.89
C ALA A 73 -8.59 8.55 -4.02
N ILE A 74 -7.43 8.64 -3.37
CA ILE A 74 -6.95 7.60 -2.44
C ILE A 74 -7.87 7.54 -1.20
N MET A 75 -8.25 8.68 -0.63
CA MET A 75 -9.19 8.74 0.49
C MET A 75 -10.53 8.08 0.15
N GLU A 76 -11.10 8.40 -1.02
CA GLU A 76 -12.34 7.79 -1.46
C GLU A 76 -12.18 6.28 -1.70
N ALA A 77 -11.05 5.84 -2.25
CA ALA A 77 -10.76 4.43 -2.45
C ALA A 77 -10.64 3.64 -1.13
N ILE A 78 -10.08 4.24 -0.07
CA ILE A 78 -10.06 3.64 1.27
C ILE A 78 -11.47 3.63 1.86
N ARG A 79 -12.21 4.73 1.78
CA ARG A 79 -13.58 4.86 2.30
C ARG A 79 -14.54 3.85 1.65
N SER A 80 -14.45 3.66 0.36
CA SER A 80 -15.28 2.71 -0.40
C SER A 80 -14.85 1.25 -0.22
N GLY A 81 -13.75 0.99 0.49
CA GLY A 81 -13.19 -0.34 0.63
C GLY A 81 -12.49 -0.87 -0.63
N LYS A 82 -12.24 -0.02 -1.64
CA LYS A 82 -11.42 -0.38 -2.80
C LYS A 82 -9.97 -0.60 -2.41
N ILE A 83 -9.45 0.19 -1.47
CA ILE A 83 -8.14 -0.03 -0.85
C ILE A 83 -8.37 -0.47 0.59
N GLU A 84 -7.90 -1.65 0.93
CA GLU A 84 -7.88 -2.19 2.30
C GLU A 84 -6.44 -2.34 2.76
N ILE A 85 -6.19 -1.95 4.02
CA ILE A 85 -4.85 -1.96 4.61
C ILE A 85 -4.90 -2.74 5.91
N ARG A 86 -4.06 -3.76 6.01
CA ARG A 86 -3.90 -4.56 7.23
C ARG A 86 -2.46 -4.55 7.69
N VAL A 87 -2.26 -4.68 8.99
CA VAL A 87 -0.96 -4.82 9.62
C VAL A 87 -0.82 -6.18 10.31
N TYR A 88 0.28 -6.85 10.03
CA TYR A 88 0.63 -8.09 10.72
C TYR A 88 1.47 -7.79 11.95
N THR A 89 0.97 -8.21 13.14
CA THR A 89 1.52 -7.79 14.44
C THR A 89 2.15 -8.93 15.25
N LYS A 90 1.96 -10.20 14.83
CA LYS A 90 2.40 -11.35 15.63
C LYS A 90 3.91 -11.57 15.64
N HIS A 91 4.55 -11.33 14.50
CA HIS A 91 5.99 -11.49 14.30
C HIS A 91 6.50 -10.42 13.35
N LYS A 92 7.84 -10.24 13.27
CA LYS A 92 8.45 -9.34 12.31
C LYS A 92 8.06 -9.76 10.88
N PHE A 93 7.37 -8.86 10.18
CA PHE A 93 6.92 -9.09 8.81
C PHE A 93 7.73 -8.19 7.86
N HIS A 94 8.48 -8.80 6.95
CA HIS A 94 9.38 -8.09 6.04
C HIS A 94 9.27 -8.61 4.61
N ALA A 95 8.10 -9.11 4.22
CA ALA A 95 7.83 -9.55 2.86
C ALA A 95 7.86 -8.38 1.86
N LYS A 96 8.17 -8.68 0.62
CA LYS A 96 7.97 -7.81 -0.54
C LYS A 96 7.45 -8.69 -1.65
N LEU A 97 6.13 -8.76 -1.73
CA LEU A 97 5.39 -9.60 -2.65
C LEU A 97 4.25 -8.78 -3.26
N TYR A 98 4.12 -8.83 -4.56
CA TYR A 98 3.09 -8.16 -5.34
C TYR A 98 2.41 -9.20 -6.22
N ILE A 99 1.10 -9.38 -6.11
CA ILE A 99 0.34 -10.38 -6.86
C ILE A 99 -0.76 -9.69 -7.65
N THR A 100 -0.81 -9.95 -8.95
CA THR A 100 -1.91 -9.53 -9.81
C THR A 100 -2.93 -10.65 -9.96
N HIS A 101 -4.21 -10.30 -9.92
CA HIS A 101 -5.31 -11.22 -10.19
C HIS A 101 -6.04 -10.74 -11.45
N PRO A 102 -6.06 -11.52 -12.53
CA PRO A 102 -6.75 -11.13 -13.76
C PRO A 102 -8.26 -11.18 -13.56
N ARG A 103 -8.98 -10.44 -14.38
CA ARG A 103 -10.44 -10.54 -14.45
C ARG A 103 -10.83 -11.91 -15.01
N LYS A 104 -11.71 -12.60 -14.30
CA LYS A 104 -12.20 -13.94 -14.68
C LYS A 104 -12.83 -13.99 -16.08
N GLU A 105 -13.42 -12.88 -16.51
CA GLU A 105 -14.10 -12.73 -17.80
C GLU A 105 -13.15 -12.83 -19.00
N LEU A 106 -11.87 -12.59 -18.81
CA LEU A 106 -10.88 -12.62 -19.89
C LEU A 106 -10.37 -14.03 -20.22
N GLY A 107 -10.78 -15.06 -19.48
CA GLY A 107 -10.42 -16.47 -19.73
C GLY A 107 -8.91 -16.76 -19.70
N LEU A 108 -8.12 -15.77 -19.33
CA LEU A 108 -6.66 -15.85 -19.26
C LEU A 108 -6.25 -15.93 -17.79
N ASP A 109 -5.68 -17.04 -17.40
CA ASP A 109 -4.97 -17.14 -16.12
C ASP A 109 -3.61 -16.42 -16.25
N ALA A 110 -3.69 -15.10 -16.41
CA ALA A 110 -2.56 -14.20 -16.64
C ALA A 110 -2.06 -13.55 -15.33
N SER A 111 -2.33 -14.20 -14.20
CA SER A 111 -1.76 -13.73 -12.93
C SER A 111 -0.26 -13.93 -12.89
N PHE A 112 0.43 -13.00 -12.29
CA PHE A 112 1.85 -13.13 -11.98
C PHE A 112 2.13 -12.54 -10.59
N ALA A 113 3.26 -12.93 -10.03
CA ALA A 113 3.76 -12.35 -8.81
C ALA A 113 5.15 -11.71 -9.05
N LEU A 114 5.44 -10.66 -8.29
CA LEU A 114 6.79 -10.11 -8.14
C LEU A 114 7.24 -10.33 -6.71
N VAL A 115 8.42 -10.90 -6.53
CA VAL A 115 9.05 -11.10 -5.22
C VAL A 115 10.44 -10.50 -5.25
N GLY A 116 10.80 -9.73 -4.24
CA GLY A 116 12.13 -9.13 -4.22
C GLY A 116 12.44 -8.26 -3.01
N SER A 117 13.23 -7.22 -3.23
CA SER A 117 13.69 -6.32 -2.18
C SER A 117 12.86 -5.04 -2.04
N SER A 118 12.08 -4.67 -3.06
CA SER A 118 11.34 -3.40 -3.11
C SER A 118 10.19 -3.33 -2.11
N ASN A 119 10.25 -2.41 -1.15
CA ASN A 119 9.06 -2.03 -0.38
C ASN A 119 8.11 -1.18 -1.23
N PHE A 120 6.83 -1.13 -0.85
CA PHE A 120 5.84 -0.28 -1.50
C PHE A 120 5.96 1.17 -1.04
N THR A 121 7.06 1.79 -1.42
CA THR A 121 7.47 3.16 -1.09
C THR A 121 7.98 3.87 -2.33
N ILE A 122 8.04 5.22 -2.31
CA ILE A 122 8.62 5.97 -3.43
C ILE A 122 10.08 5.53 -3.71
N PRO A 123 10.97 5.44 -2.71
CA PRO A 123 12.31 4.94 -2.97
C PRO A 123 12.33 3.52 -3.54
N GLY A 124 11.52 2.60 -2.98
CA GLY A 124 11.50 1.21 -3.39
C GLY A 124 11.00 0.98 -4.82
N ILE A 125 10.08 1.83 -5.32
CA ILE A 125 9.53 1.68 -6.68
C ILE A 125 10.19 2.56 -7.73
N SER A 126 11.02 3.56 -7.36
CA SER A 126 11.51 4.55 -8.33
C SER A 126 12.93 5.08 -8.12
N LYS A 127 13.55 4.90 -6.96
CA LYS A 127 14.85 5.54 -6.64
C LYS A 127 15.96 4.56 -6.25
N ASN A 128 15.63 3.53 -5.48
CA ASN A 128 16.62 2.56 -5.01
C ASN A 128 17.06 1.60 -6.11
N ILE A 129 18.23 1.02 -5.93
CA ILE A 129 18.64 -0.17 -6.71
C ILE A 129 18.02 -1.36 -6.02
N GLU A 130 17.01 -1.96 -6.67
CA GLU A 130 16.22 -3.06 -6.15
C GLU A 130 16.26 -4.25 -7.11
N THR A 131 16.10 -5.45 -6.57
CA THR A 131 16.01 -6.68 -7.37
C THR A 131 14.66 -7.33 -7.12
N ASN A 132 13.89 -7.53 -8.20
CA ASN A 132 12.62 -8.22 -8.15
C ASN A 132 12.59 -9.32 -9.22
N VAL A 133 12.04 -10.48 -8.86
CA VAL A 133 11.84 -11.60 -9.77
C VAL A 133 10.36 -11.71 -10.09
N ARG A 134 10.04 -11.82 -11.38
CA ARG A 134 8.69 -12.10 -11.85
C ARG A 134 8.48 -13.62 -11.88
N ILE A 135 7.34 -14.04 -11.34
CA ILE A 135 6.92 -15.45 -11.28
C ILE A 135 5.60 -15.55 -12.05
N ASP A 136 5.63 -16.28 -13.17
CA ASP A 136 4.47 -16.53 -14.04
C ASP A 136 3.85 -17.92 -13.89
N PRO A 137 4.61 -19.00 -13.52
CA PRO A 137 4.03 -20.33 -13.41
C PRO A 137 2.88 -20.38 -12.39
N GLN A 138 1.68 -20.75 -12.82
CA GLN A 138 0.44 -20.62 -12.02
C GLN A 138 0.46 -21.43 -10.73
N ALA A 139 1.13 -22.56 -10.68
CA ALA A 139 1.29 -23.34 -9.45
C ALA A 139 2.04 -22.55 -8.37
N GLN A 140 3.10 -21.81 -8.76
CA GLN A 140 3.89 -20.99 -7.85
C GLN A 140 3.12 -19.72 -7.44
N VAL A 141 2.44 -19.08 -8.38
CA VAL A 141 1.57 -17.92 -8.09
C VAL A 141 0.46 -18.31 -7.12
N SER A 142 -0.15 -19.49 -7.29
CA SER A 142 -1.18 -20.01 -6.38
C SER A 142 -0.64 -20.26 -4.96
N GLN A 143 0.59 -20.76 -4.83
CA GLN A 143 1.24 -20.90 -3.52
C GLN A 143 1.45 -19.55 -2.84
N LEU A 144 1.89 -18.53 -3.58
CA LEU A 144 2.07 -17.19 -3.06
C LEU A 144 0.75 -16.51 -2.69
N ARG A 145 -0.33 -16.78 -3.44
CA ARG A 145 -1.69 -16.34 -3.09
C ARG A 145 -2.15 -16.97 -1.78
N ASN A 146 -2.00 -18.29 -1.63
CA ASN A 146 -2.38 -18.98 -0.40
C ASN A 146 -1.58 -18.45 0.79
N TRP A 147 -0.29 -18.21 0.61
CA TRP A 147 0.55 -17.58 1.61
C TRP A 147 0.03 -16.17 1.96
N PHE A 148 -0.30 -15.35 0.98
CA PHE A 148 -0.84 -14.00 1.22
C PHE A 148 -2.16 -14.07 1.99
N GLU A 149 -3.10 -14.94 1.61
CA GLU A 149 -4.39 -15.10 2.31
C GLU A 149 -4.18 -15.52 3.76
N GLU A 150 -3.29 -16.47 4.03
CA GLU A 150 -3.00 -16.92 5.41
C GLU A 150 -2.57 -15.75 6.30
N PHE A 151 -1.69 -14.88 5.83
CA PHE A 151 -1.23 -13.72 6.60
C PHE A 151 -2.23 -12.56 6.58
N TRP A 152 -2.99 -12.42 5.50
CA TRP A 152 -4.07 -11.44 5.39
C TRP A 152 -5.16 -11.67 6.45
N GLU A 153 -5.60 -12.91 6.62
CA GLU A 153 -6.58 -13.28 7.64
C GLU A 153 -6.10 -13.01 9.08
N GLN A 154 -4.80 -13.08 9.29
CA GLN A 154 -4.18 -12.79 10.58
C GLN A 154 -3.86 -11.31 10.81
N GLY A 155 -3.93 -10.49 9.75
CA GLY A 155 -3.66 -9.07 9.82
C GLY A 155 -4.82 -8.30 10.45
N GLU A 156 -4.50 -7.26 11.22
CA GLU A 156 -5.48 -6.33 11.77
C GLU A 156 -5.78 -5.22 10.76
N ASP A 157 -7.07 -4.94 10.53
CA ASP A 157 -7.48 -3.84 9.65
C ASP A 157 -7.14 -2.50 10.29
N VAL A 158 -6.42 -1.67 9.54
CA VAL A 158 -6.01 -0.32 9.94
C VAL A 158 -6.41 0.72 8.88
N SER A 159 -7.30 0.35 7.96
CA SER A 159 -7.74 1.23 6.86
C SER A 159 -8.31 2.55 7.37
N GLN A 160 -9.08 2.51 8.46
CA GLN A 160 -9.69 3.70 9.05
C GLN A 160 -8.65 4.61 9.73
N GLU A 161 -7.66 4.05 10.40
CA GLU A 161 -6.58 4.81 11.03
C GLU A 161 -5.70 5.50 9.99
N VAL A 162 -5.39 4.80 8.91
CA VAL A 162 -4.67 5.37 7.76
C VAL A 162 -5.49 6.49 7.12
N PHE A 163 -6.79 6.28 6.89
CA PHE A 163 -7.70 7.30 6.38
C PHE A 163 -7.70 8.56 7.24
N GLN A 164 -7.84 8.43 8.57
CA GLN A 164 -7.84 9.56 9.49
C GLN A 164 -6.52 10.33 9.47
N THR A 165 -5.39 9.62 9.33
CA THR A 165 -4.08 10.27 9.20
C THR A 165 -3.98 11.08 7.92
N ILE A 166 -4.41 10.53 6.79
CA ILE A 166 -4.46 11.24 5.49
C ILE A 166 -5.37 12.47 5.59
N GLU A 167 -6.56 12.31 6.16
CA GLU A 167 -7.55 13.40 6.31
C GLU A 167 -6.99 14.56 7.14
N ARG A 168 -6.28 14.26 8.24
CA ARG A 168 -5.62 15.29 9.07
C ARG A 168 -4.64 16.11 8.24
N HIS A 169 -3.74 15.46 7.50
CA HIS A 169 -2.78 16.15 6.65
C HIS A 169 -3.44 16.94 5.51
N ALA A 170 -4.50 16.40 4.92
CA ALA A 170 -5.26 17.12 3.89
C ALA A 170 -5.89 18.41 4.43
N ARG A 171 -6.49 18.37 5.63
CA ARG A 171 -7.08 19.56 6.29
C ARG A 171 -6.04 20.61 6.64
N GLU A 172 -4.86 20.20 7.10
CA GLU A 172 -3.77 21.13 7.41
C GLU A 172 -3.24 21.86 6.17
N TYR A 173 -3.40 21.25 4.98
CA TYR A 173 -2.90 21.80 3.72
C TYR A 173 -3.88 22.80 3.05
N GLU A 174 -5.19 22.62 3.22
CA GLU A 174 -6.22 23.47 2.59
C GLU A 174 -6.10 24.97 2.93
N PRO A 175 -5.80 25.40 4.17
CA PRO A 175 -5.67 26.82 4.50
C PRO A 175 -4.56 27.55 3.76
N PHE A 176 -3.45 26.87 3.43
CA PHE A 176 -2.32 27.46 2.72
C PHE A 176 -2.61 27.73 1.24
N LEU A 177 -3.47 26.94 0.60
CA LEU A 177 -3.87 27.17 -0.79
C LEU A 177 -4.83 28.34 -0.97
N VAL A 178 -5.60 28.69 0.07
CA VAL A 178 -6.59 29.79 0.04
C VAL A 178 -5.94 31.15 0.20
N TYR A 179 -4.80 31.25 0.88
CA TYR A 179 -4.12 32.52 1.19
C TYR A 179 -2.86 32.79 0.36
N GLY A 180 -2.50 31.91 -0.55
CA GLY A 180 -1.30 31.98 -1.40
C GLY A 180 -1.54 32.45 -2.84
N ARG A 181 -2.67 33.19 -3.07
CA ARG A 181 -2.93 33.88 -4.35
C ARG A 181 -2.95 35.38 -4.18
#